data_0ce156590dc7ba0bb8c6661ac3036539
#
_entry.id   0ce156590dc7ba0bb8c6661ac3036539
#
_cell.length_a   1.000
_cell.length_b   1.000
_cell.length_c   1.000
_cell.angle_alpha   90.00
_cell.angle_beta   90.00
_cell.angle_gamma   90.00
#
_symmetry.space_group_name_H-M   'P 1'
#
loop_
_entity.id
_entity.type
_entity.pdbx_description
1 polymer ?
#
loop_
_entity_poly.entity_id
_entity_poly.type
_entity_poly.pdbx_seq_one_letter_code
_entity_poly.pdbx_strand_id
1 'polypeptide(L)'
;MTNIRYLTGFSGSDAVLLVSPEGVTFVTDGRYAEQSRREVRGAEIVISDRKWSEVLRRIRLSTRRRRPGRAARIGFESRHLSVELYRLLTRGNAGDWVAIADPVEALRMRKEEAEVRAMEGAAVAASGALLEVLSAGLRGRTEKEVAADLERGMKLQGAEEPSFRAIVASGPRSALPHAEPTGSGIGRDEGVVIDFGARRRGYCSDETVSVIPARPSPPLRRMFDAVRRAQERGIRAVRAGVLCREVDTRVRESLDRSGYLKYFVHSTGHGVGLDIHERPSLSQRSRDRLAEGMVVTVEPGVYIPGFGGVRIEDMIRVTAGRGDRVTYLPKQDPLLV
;
A
#
# COMPACT_ATOMS: atom_id res chain seq x y z
N MET A 1 -13.71 1.35 -4.83
CA MET A 1 -13.63 0.19 -5.76
C MET A 1 -12.83 -0.97 -5.19
N THR A 2 -11.78 -0.72 -4.43
CA THR A 2 -10.90 -1.74 -3.85
C THR A 2 -11.66 -2.80 -3.03
N ASN A 3 -12.62 -2.39 -2.19
CA ASN A 3 -13.47 -3.30 -1.43
C ASN A 3 -14.37 -4.18 -2.31
N ILE A 4 -14.86 -3.63 -3.44
CA ILE A 4 -15.64 -4.41 -4.41
C ILE A 4 -14.75 -5.46 -5.09
N ARG A 5 -13.52 -5.09 -5.48
CA ARG A 5 -12.54 -6.04 -6.01
C ARG A 5 -12.24 -7.16 -5.02
N TYR A 6 -12.01 -6.83 -3.76
CA TYR A 6 -11.78 -7.83 -2.69
C TYR A 6 -12.92 -8.82 -2.55
N LEU A 7 -14.16 -8.32 -2.55
CA LEU A 7 -15.35 -9.14 -2.30
C LEU A 7 -15.84 -9.94 -3.51
N THR A 8 -15.53 -9.48 -4.75
CA THR A 8 -16.13 -10.03 -5.97
C THR A 8 -15.14 -10.43 -7.05
N GLY A 9 -13.90 -9.96 -6.96
CA GLY A 9 -12.88 -10.09 -8.02
C GLY A 9 -12.97 -9.02 -9.11
N PHE A 10 -14.00 -8.16 -9.13
CA PHE A 10 -14.21 -7.18 -10.18
C PHE A 10 -13.11 -6.09 -10.20
N SER A 11 -12.44 -5.95 -11.34
CA SER A 11 -11.32 -5.02 -11.54
C SER A 11 -11.70 -3.68 -12.20
N GLY A 12 -12.96 -3.49 -12.58
CA GLY A 12 -13.43 -2.27 -13.22
C GLY A 12 -13.51 -1.08 -12.24
N SER A 13 -13.78 0.11 -12.78
CA SER A 13 -13.70 1.36 -12.02
C SER A 13 -15.05 1.88 -11.50
N ASP A 14 -16.18 1.22 -11.82
CA ASP A 14 -17.52 1.72 -11.44
C ASP A 14 -18.52 0.60 -11.16
N ALA A 15 -18.84 0.41 -9.88
CA ALA A 15 -19.89 -0.51 -9.42
C ALA A 15 -20.39 -0.15 -8.02
N VAL A 16 -21.50 -0.77 -7.62
CA VAL A 16 -22.01 -0.78 -6.24
C VAL A 16 -22.29 -2.21 -5.82
N LEU A 17 -21.91 -2.56 -4.61
CA LEU A 17 -22.21 -3.85 -4.02
C LEU A 17 -23.23 -3.67 -2.89
N LEU A 18 -24.34 -4.39 -2.96
CA LEU A 18 -25.34 -4.48 -1.90
C LEU A 18 -25.23 -5.85 -1.24
N VAL A 19 -24.97 -5.86 0.06
CA VAL A 19 -24.90 -7.08 0.87
C VAL A 19 -26.09 -7.12 1.81
N SER A 20 -26.87 -8.19 1.76
CA SER A 20 -28.02 -8.40 2.62
C SER A 20 -28.10 -9.87 3.06
N PRO A 21 -28.92 -10.22 4.07
CA PRO A 21 -29.14 -11.61 4.45
C PRO A 21 -29.66 -12.51 3.32
N GLU A 22 -30.34 -11.90 2.35
CA GLU A 22 -30.92 -12.61 1.19
C GLU A 22 -29.89 -12.89 0.09
N GLY A 23 -28.76 -12.21 0.11
CA GLY A 23 -27.69 -12.37 -0.87
C GLY A 23 -26.93 -11.09 -1.17
N VAL A 24 -26.04 -11.21 -2.15
CA VAL A 24 -25.17 -10.13 -2.62
C VAL A 24 -25.61 -9.73 -4.02
N THR A 25 -25.78 -8.41 -4.26
CA THR A 25 -26.09 -7.87 -5.57
C THR A 25 -25.00 -6.89 -6.00
N PHE A 26 -24.45 -7.14 -7.17
CA PHE A 26 -23.49 -6.29 -7.84
C PHE A 26 -24.19 -5.46 -8.91
N VAL A 27 -24.15 -4.13 -8.83
CA VAL A 27 -24.79 -3.22 -9.77
C VAL A 27 -23.73 -2.40 -10.50
N THR A 28 -23.77 -2.45 -11.82
CA THR A 28 -22.87 -1.65 -12.70
C THR A 28 -23.63 -1.20 -13.94
N ASP A 29 -22.98 -0.45 -14.83
CA ASP A 29 -23.58 0.01 -16.10
C ASP A 29 -23.15 -0.84 -17.31
N GLY A 30 -23.69 -0.48 -18.49
CA GLY A 30 -23.47 -1.21 -19.74
C GLY A 30 -22.00 -1.34 -20.16
N ARG A 31 -21.14 -0.39 -19.78
CA ARG A 31 -19.69 -0.41 -20.10
C ARG A 31 -18.97 -1.64 -19.51
N TYR A 32 -19.47 -2.13 -18.38
CA TYR A 32 -18.88 -3.25 -17.63
C TYR A 32 -19.71 -4.54 -17.73
N ALA A 33 -20.70 -4.61 -18.61
CA ALA A 33 -21.60 -5.77 -18.71
C ALA A 33 -20.83 -7.06 -18.99
N GLU A 34 -19.90 -7.06 -19.93
CA GLU A 34 -19.10 -8.23 -20.30
C GLU A 34 -18.05 -8.55 -19.24
N GLN A 35 -17.32 -7.53 -18.78
CA GLN A 35 -16.29 -7.69 -17.76
C GLN A 35 -16.85 -8.25 -16.45
N SER A 36 -17.99 -7.72 -16.00
CA SER A 36 -18.62 -8.19 -14.76
C SER A 36 -19.03 -9.67 -14.83
N ARG A 37 -19.55 -10.16 -15.98
CA ARG A 37 -19.88 -11.58 -16.15
C ARG A 37 -18.66 -12.50 -16.06
N ARG A 38 -17.49 -12.02 -16.48
CA ARG A 38 -16.24 -12.78 -16.42
C ARG A 38 -15.60 -12.79 -15.03
N GLU A 39 -15.65 -11.65 -14.34
CA GLU A 39 -14.86 -11.43 -13.12
C GLU A 39 -15.66 -11.62 -11.83
N VAL A 40 -16.92 -11.16 -11.79
CA VAL A 40 -17.69 -11.16 -10.55
C VAL A 40 -18.01 -12.57 -10.10
N ARG A 41 -17.73 -12.85 -8.83
CA ARG A 41 -18.08 -14.08 -8.15
C ARG A 41 -18.93 -13.80 -6.91
N GLY A 42 -19.84 -14.72 -6.58
CA GLY A 42 -20.62 -14.65 -5.34
C GLY A 42 -21.71 -13.60 -5.28
N ALA A 43 -22.08 -12.94 -6.40
CA ALA A 43 -23.09 -11.90 -6.45
C ALA A 43 -23.99 -12.02 -7.67
N GLU A 44 -25.26 -11.63 -7.53
CA GLU A 44 -26.18 -11.39 -8.64
C GLU A 44 -25.73 -10.15 -9.40
N ILE A 45 -25.51 -10.26 -10.72
CA ILE A 45 -25.07 -9.14 -11.55
C ILE A 45 -26.29 -8.42 -12.14
N VAL A 46 -26.34 -7.11 -11.95
CA VAL A 46 -27.36 -6.22 -12.49
C VAL A 46 -26.71 -5.12 -13.31
N ILE A 47 -27.10 -5.03 -14.58
CA ILE A 47 -26.66 -3.98 -15.49
C ILE A 47 -27.75 -2.91 -15.57
N SER A 48 -27.41 -1.67 -15.26
CA SER A 48 -28.35 -0.56 -15.25
C SER A 48 -27.70 0.79 -15.53
N ASP A 49 -28.16 1.49 -16.54
CA ASP A 49 -27.73 2.87 -16.84
C ASP A 49 -28.18 3.88 -15.77
N ARG A 50 -29.16 3.49 -14.94
CA ARG A 50 -29.63 4.25 -13.78
C ARG A 50 -29.23 3.57 -12.49
N LYS A 51 -27.94 3.29 -12.34
CA LYS A 51 -27.35 2.53 -11.24
C LYS A 51 -27.90 2.88 -9.86
N TRP A 52 -27.91 4.15 -9.50
CA TRP A 52 -28.36 4.59 -8.17
C TRP A 52 -29.89 4.46 -7.97
N SER A 53 -30.67 4.60 -9.01
CA SER A 53 -32.13 4.33 -8.95
C SER A 53 -32.36 2.84 -8.70
N GLU A 54 -31.60 1.97 -9.33
CA GLU A 54 -31.67 0.52 -9.13
C GLU A 54 -31.24 0.13 -7.73
N VAL A 55 -30.14 0.69 -7.22
CA VAL A 55 -29.67 0.52 -5.83
C VAL A 55 -30.78 0.88 -4.83
N LEU A 56 -31.40 2.08 -4.98
CA LEU A 56 -32.51 2.52 -4.12
C LEU A 56 -33.72 1.61 -4.22
N ARG A 57 -34.08 1.16 -5.43
CA ARG A 57 -35.16 0.21 -5.64
C ARG A 57 -34.93 -1.08 -4.87
N ARG A 58 -33.74 -1.66 -4.94
CA ARG A 58 -33.36 -2.90 -4.24
C ARG A 58 -33.34 -2.73 -2.73
N ILE A 59 -32.79 -1.64 -2.23
CA ILE A 59 -32.85 -1.30 -0.81
C ILE A 59 -34.29 -1.26 -0.32
N ARG A 60 -35.20 -0.57 -1.04
CA ARG A 60 -36.63 -0.50 -0.68
C ARG A 60 -37.31 -1.85 -0.70
N LEU A 61 -36.99 -2.72 -1.64
CA LEU A 61 -37.57 -4.08 -1.71
C LEU A 61 -37.08 -4.94 -0.53
N SER A 62 -35.80 -4.90 -0.20
CA SER A 62 -35.23 -5.63 0.95
C SER A 62 -35.82 -5.11 2.28
N THR A 63 -36.03 -3.79 2.41
CA THR A 63 -36.58 -3.21 3.64
C THR A 63 -38.09 -3.48 3.84
N ARG A 64 -38.87 -3.59 2.77
CA ARG A 64 -40.30 -3.89 2.83
C ARG A 64 -40.64 -5.29 3.33
N ARG A 65 -39.71 -6.27 3.18
CA ARG A 65 -39.88 -7.66 3.62
C ARG A 65 -39.68 -7.85 5.12
N ARG A 66 -39.32 -6.81 5.86
CA ARG A 66 -39.10 -6.84 7.32
C ARG A 66 -40.39 -6.60 8.09
N ARG A 67 -40.43 -7.05 9.35
CA ARG A 67 -41.58 -6.92 10.25
C ARG A 67 -42.04 -5.46 10.37
N PRO A 68 -43.34 -5.18 10.33
CA PRO A 68 -43.88 -3.84 10.57
C PRO A 68 -43.42 -3.25 11.91
N GLY A 69 -43.07 -1.96 11.94
CA GLY A 69 -42.76 -1.22 13.16
C GLY A 69 -41.27 -1.05 13.49
N ARG A 70 -40.34 -1.60 12.71
CA ARG A 70 -38.90 -1.36 12.91
C ARG A 70 -38.25 -0.89 11.62
N ALA A 71 -37.69 0.33 11.60
CA ALA A 71 -36.93 0.85 10.49
C ALA A 71 -35.75 -0.10 10.15
N ALA A 72 -35.56 -0.38 8.87
CA ALA A 72 -34.41 -1.16 8.43
C ALA A 72 -33.12 -0.35 8.61
N ARG A 73 -32.09 -0.93 9.20
CA ARG A 73 -30.77 -0.31 9.31
C ARG A 73 -29.99 -0.61 8.03
N ILE A 74 -29.50 0.45 7.39
CA ILE A 74 -28.73 0.38 6.14
C ILE A 74 -27.33 0.88 6.45
N GLY A 75 -26.36 -0.03 6.50
CA GLY A 75 -24.95 0.32 6.66
C GLY A 75 -24.38 0.86 5.36
N PHE A 76 -23.52 1.87 5.44
CA PHE A 76 -22.75 2.36 4.30
C PHE A 76 -21.30 2.67 4.70
N GLU A 77 -20.37 2.49 3.75
CA GLU A 77 -18.97 2.78 3.93
C GLU A 77 -18.73 4.30 4.00
N SER A 78 -18.60 4.83 5.20
CA SER A 78 -18.56 6.28 5.45
C SER A 78 -17.35 7.00 4.85
N ARG A 79 -16.27 6.28 4.58
CA ARG A 79 -15.06 6.84 3.96
C ARG A 79 -15.11 6.91 2.44
N HIS A 80 -16.05 6.18 1.83
CA HIS A 80 -16.11 6.04 0.37
C HIS A 80 -17.35 6.69 -0.25
N LEU A 81 -18.41 6.89 0.54
CA LEU A 81 -19.62 7.52 0.05
C LEU A 81 -19.49 9.05 0.13
N SER A 82 -19.60 9.74 -1.02
CA SER A 82 -19.59 11.21 -1.02
C SER A 82 -20.83 11.77 -0.30
N VAL A 83 -20.71 12.97 0.26
CA VAL A 83 -21.85 13.66 0.92
C VAL A 83 -23.00 13.88 -0.04
N GLU A 84 -22.72 14.19 -1.31
CA GLU A 84 -23.76 14.35 -2.34
C GLU A 84 -24.54 13.06 -2.55
N LEU A 85 -23.84 11.95 -2.70
CA LEU A 85 -24.45 10.65 -2.90
C LEU A 85 -25.21 10.17 -1.66
N TYR A 86 -24.67 10.40 -0.47
CA TYR A 86 -25.39 10.15 0.78
C TYR A 86 -26.72 10.90 0.84
N ARG A 87 -26.73 12.21 0.50
CA ARG A 87 -27.96 13.02 0.45
C ARG A 87 -28.94 12.50 -0.59
N LEU A 88 -28.46 12.06 -1.77
CA LEU A 88 -29.31 11.46 -2.80
C LEU A 88 -29.98 10.19 -2.30
N LEU A 89 -29.22 9.30 -1.68
CA LEU A 89 -29.70 8.00 -1.20
C LEU A 89 -30.67 8.13 -0.02
N THR A 90 -30.46 9.10 0.86
CA THR A 90 -31.31 9.31 2.06
C THR A 90 -32.59 10.08 1.80
N ARG A 91 -32.71 10.86 0.70
CA ARG A 91 -33.93 11.61 0.34
C ARG A 91 -35.20 10.75 0.24
N GLY A 92 -35.06 9.47 -0.02
CA GLY A 92 -36.17 8.56 -0.21
C GLY A 92 -36.64 7.82 1.04
N ASN A 93 -36.14 8.15 2.22
CA ASN A 93 -36.51 7.60 3.55
C ASN A 93 -36.62 6.06 3.58
N ALA A 94 -35.64 5.35 2.98
CA ALA A 94 -35.66 3.89 2.83
C ALA A 94 -35.33 3.14 4.13
N GLY A 95 -34.98 3.84 5.21
CA GLY A 95 -34.58 3.26 6.51
C GLY A 95 -33.62 4.15 7.30
N ASP A 96 -33.04 3.58 8.35
CA ASP A 96 -32.04 4.21 9.20
C ASP A 96 -30.64 3.97 8.62
N TRP A 97 -29.99 5.04 8.14
CA TRP A 97 -28.67 4.97 7.49
C TRP A 97 -27.56 5.09 8.54
N VAL A 98 -26.76 4.04 8.68
CA VAL A 98 -25.70 3.93 9.68
C VAL A 98 -24.34 4.00 8.99
N ALA A 99 -23.55 4.99 9.36
CA ALA A 99 -22.17 5.10 8.92
C ALA A 99 -21.31 3.98 9.54
N ILE A 100 -20.66 3.19 8.70
CA ILE A 100 -19.74 2.13 9.14
C ILE A 100 -18.34 2.50 8.66
N ALA A 101 -17.39 2.50 9.59
CA ALA A 101 -16.00 2.74 9.27
C ALA A 101 -15.29 1.40 9.04
N ASP A 102 -14.59 1.30 7.91
CA ASP A 102 -13.65 0.24 7.58
C ASP A 102 -14.19 -1.22 7.72
N PRO A 103 -15.42 -1.55 7.28
CA PRO A 103 -15.96 -2.90 7.49
C PRO A 103 -15.24 -3.98 6.67
N VAL A 104 -14.81 -3.66 5.46
CA VAL A 104 -14.09 -4.58 4.56
C VAL A 104 -12.59 -4.46 4.76
N GLU A 105 -12.09 -3.27 5.05
CA GLU A 105 -10.68 -3.02 5.33
C GLU A 105 -10.17 -3.85 6.50
N ALA A 106 -11.01 -4.08 7.52
CA ALA A 106 -10.68 -4.98 8.63
C ALA A 106 -10.44 -6.44 8.20
N LEU A 107 -11.16 -6.91 7.17
CA LEU A 107 -10.93 -8.24 6.57
C LEU A 107 -9.65 -8.24 5.74
N ARG A 108 -9.43 -7.20 4.92
CA ARG A 108 -8.28 -7.03 4.03
C ARG A 108 -6.95 -6.94 4.78
N MET A 109 -6.95 -6.53 6.06
CA MET A 109 -5.71 -6.48 6.86
C MET A 109 -5.00 -7.84 6.94
N ARG A 110 -5.75 -8.95 7.02
CA ARG A 110 -5.20 -10.30 7.11
C ARG A 110 -5.27 -10.97 5.76
N LYS A 111 -4.11 -11.17 5.15
CA LYS A 111 -3.98 -11.75 3.81
C LYS A 111 -4.04 -13.28 3.88
N GLU A 112 -4.76 -13.85 2.94
CA GLU A 112 -4.70 -15.26 2.65
C GLU A 112 -3.46 -15.61 1.82
N GLU A 113 -3.10 -16.89 1.72
CA GLU A 113 -1.92 -17.34 0.97
C GLU A 113 -1.95 -16.91 -0.52
N ALA A 114 -3.13 -16.87 -1.13
CA ALA A 114 -3.26 -16.44 -2.53
C ALA A 114 -2.97 -14.95 -2.71
N GLU A 115 -3.33 -14.12 -1.73
CA GLU A 115 -3.07 -12.69 -1.70
C GLU A 115 -1.58 -12.41 -1.48
N VAL A 116 -0.96 -13.12 -0.52
CA VAL A 116 0.49 -13.03 -0.28
C VAL A 116 1.28 -13.41 -1.53
N ARG A 117 0.94 -14.50 -2.22
CA ARG A 117 1.58 -14.87 -3.49
C ARG A 117 1.43 -13.81 -4.60
N ALA A 118 0.31 -13.07 -4.62
CA ALA A 118 0.14 -11.96 -5.56
C ALA A 118 1.09 -10.80 -5.23
N MET A 119 1.25 -10.47 -3.93
CA MET A 119 2.18 -9.46 -3.43
C MET A 119 3.64 -9.85 -3.69
N GLU A 120 4.00 -11.12 -3.44
CA GLU A 120 5.33 -11.66 -3.77
C GLU A 120 5.62 -11.55 -5.27
N GLY A 121 4.64 -11.89 -6.11
CA GLY A 121 4.77 -11.73 -7.56
C GLY A 121 4.91 -10.29 -8.01
N ALA A 122 4.31 -9.33 -7.30
CA ALA A 122 4.50 -7.90 -7.53
C ALA A 122 5.92 -7.46 -7.10
N ALA A 123 6.39 -7.92 -5.92
CA ALA A 123 7.74 -7.64 -5.44
C ALA A 123 8.83 -8.19 -6.38
N VAL A 124 8.66 -9.41 -6.90
CA VAL A 124 9.58 -9.99 -7.89
C VAL A 124 9.67 -9.14 -9.16
N ALA A 125 8.52 -8.68 -9.69
CA ALA A 125 8.50 -7.83 -10.86
C ALA A 125 9.20 -6.48 -10.62
N ALA A 126 8.97 -5.87 -9.44
CA ALA A 126 9.60 -4.62 -9.06
C ALA A 126 11.11 -4.77 -8.86
N SER A 127 11.54 -5.79 -8.12
CA SER A 127 12.96 -6.07 -7.85
C SER A 127 13.71 -6.42 -9.14
N GLY A 128 13.11 -7.19 -10.06
CA GLY A 128 13.69 -7.49 -11.38
C GLY A 128 13.93 -6.23 -12.20
N ALA A 129 12.95 -5.33 -12.25
CA ALA A 129 13.09 -4.04 -12.94
C ALA A 129 14.21 -3.18 -12.34
N LEU A 130 14.32 -3.12 -11.01
CA LEU A 130 15.40 -2.38 -10.37
C LEU A 130 16.77 -2.95 -10.70
N LEU A 131 16.93 -4.27 -10.69
CA LEU A 131 18.21 -4.91 -11.04
C LEU A 131 18.64 -4.59 -12.45
N GLU A 132 17.71 -4.55 -13.43
CA GLU A 132 17.99 -4.11 -14.81
C GLU A 132 18.45 -2.64 -14.84
N VAL A 133 17.75 -1.74 -14.12
CA VAL A 133 18.12 -0.33 -14.00
C VAL A 133 19.51 -0.15 -13.41
N LEU A 134 19.83 -0.87 -12.33
CA LEU A 134 21.13 -0.82 -11.68
C LEU A 134 22.24 -1.38 -12.57
N SER A 135 21.98 -2.44 -13.33
CA SER A 135 22.95 -3.00 -14.28
C SER A 135 23.30 -2.05 -15.43
N ALA A 136 22.34 -1.20 -15.83
CA ALA A 136 22.57 -0.15 -16.82
C ALA A 136 23.33 1.06 -16.25
N GLY A 137 23.49 1.14 -14.91
CA GLY A 137 24.14 2.24 -14.21
C GLY A 137 23.21 3.43 -13.98
N LEU A 138 23.52 4.21 -12.94
CA LEU A 138 22.74 5.41 -12.57
C LEU A 138 23.44 6.71 -12.94
N ARG A 139 24.78 6.71 -13.02
CA ARG A 139 25.60 7.92 -13.21
C ARG A 139 25.29 8.64 -14.51
N GLY A 140 25.16 9.95 -14.42
CA GLY A 140 24.91 10.81 -15.60
C GLY A 140 23.49 10.72 -16.15
N ARG A 141 22.66 9.85 -15.59
CA ARG A 141 21.23 9.79 -15.87
C ARG A 141 20.47 10.76 -14.98
N THR A 142 19.34 11.22 -15.43
CA THR A 142 18.44 12.03 -14.60
C THR A 142 17.55 11.13 -13.74
N GLU A 143 17.06 11.68 -12.61
CA GLU A 143 16.09 10.98 -11.76
C GLU A 143 14.86 10.52 -12.56
N LYS A 144 14.37 11.34 -13.50
CA LYS A 144 13.24 11.01 -14.40
C LYS A 144 13.51 9.84 -15.33
N GLU A 145 14.70 9.77 -15.91
CA GLU A 145 15.08 8.65 -16.80
C GLU A 145 15.13 7.33 -16.02
N VAL A 146 15.70 7.36 -14.82
CA VAL A 146 15.75 6.19 -13.94
C VAL A 146 14.34 5.74 -13.54
N ALA A 147 13.47 6.67 -13.13
CA ALA A 147 12.08 6.37 -12.77
C ALA A 147 11.29 5.81 -13.96
N ALA A 148 11.45 6.37 -15.15
CA ALA A 148 10.76 5.90 -16.36
C ALA A 148 11.18 4.48 -16.74
N ASP A 149 12.48 4.19 -16.69
CA ASP A 149 12.98 2.84 -17.01
C ASP A 149 12.52 1.83 -15.95
N LEU A 150 12.47 2.21 -14.69
CA LEU A 150 11.97 1.37 -13.61
C LEU A 150 10.48 1.03 -13.81
N GLU A 151 9.64 2.01 -14.11
CA GLU A 151 8.21 1.79 -14.39
C GLU A 151 8.00 0.94 -15.64
N ARG A 152 8.77 1.19 -16.69
CA ARG A 152 8.76 0.37 -17.91
C ARG A 152 9.21 -1.06 -17.61
N GLY A 153 10.29 -1.23 -16.85
CA GLY A 153 10.82 -2.54 -16.45
C GLY A 153 9.79 -3.35 -15.67
N MET A 154 9.11 -2.76 -14.68
CA MET A 154 8.05 -3.42 -13.91
C MET A 154 6.93 -3.97 -14.80
N LYS A 155 6.49 -3.20 -15.81
CA LYS A 155 5.46 -3.66 -16.76
C LYS A 155 5.97 -4.82 -17.64
N LEU A 156 7.21 -4.77 -18.08
CA LEU A 156 7.82 -5.85 -18.87
C LEU A 156 8.01 -7.13 -18.04
N GLN A 157 8.21 -7.00 -16.73
CA GLN A 157 8.27 -8.11 -15.77
C GLN A 157 6.88 -8.64 -15.36
N GLY A 158 5.80 -8.13 -15.97
CA GLY A 158 4.43 -8.63 -15.80
C GLY A 158 3.62 -7.95 -14.71
N ALA A 159 4.03 -6.75 -14.28
CA ALA A 159 3.17 -5.89 -13.46
C ALA A 159 2.04 -5.27 -14.29
N GLU A 160 0.88 -5.07 -13.67
CA GLU A 160 -0.26 -4.33 -14.26
C GLU A 160 0.11 -2.84 -14.41
N GLU A 161 0.70 -2.29 -13.36
CA GLU A 161 1.12 -0.89 -13.24
C GLU A 161 2.05 -0.72 -12.02
N PRO A 162 2.74 0.42 -11.84
CA PRO A 162 3.35 0.77 -10.56
C PRO A 162 2.29 0.86 -9.45
N SER A 163 2.62 0.46 -8.21
CA SER A 163 1.73 0.61 -7.05
C SER A 163 1.50 2.08 -6.68
N PHE A 164 2.51 2.89 -6.92
CA PHE A 164 2.56 4.34 -6.75
C PHE A 164 3.63 4.92 -7.69
N ARG A 165 3.67 6.24 -7.76
CA ARG A 165 4.70 6.95 -8.55
C ARG A 165 6.07 6.73 -7.91
N ALA A 166 7.00 6.12 -8.62
CA ALA A 166 8.33 5.86 -8.11
C ALA A 166 9.04 7.12 -7.64
N ILE A 167 9.72 7.04 -6.51
CA ILE A 167 10.61 8.09 -6.01
C ILE A 167 12.02 7.72 -6.44
N VAL A 168 12.69 8.64 -7.12
CA VAL A 168 14.12 8.58 -7.39
C VAL A 168 14.70 9.93 -7.00
N ALA A 169 15.52 9.97 -5.94
CA ALA A 169 16.05 11.21 -5.42
C ALA A 169 17.54 11.05 -5.09
N SER A 170 18.39 11.90 -5.68
CA SER A 170 19.84 11.85 -5.53
C SER A 170 20.39 13.02 -4.70
N GLY A 171 21.54 12.80 -4.07
CA GLY A 171 22.26 13.80 -3.31
C GLY A 171 21.39 14.53 -2.28
N PRO A 172 21.47 15.86 -2.17
CA PRO A 172 20.66 16.64 -1.24
C PRO A 172 19.15 16.47 -1.41
N ARG A 173 18.67 16.13 -2.62
CA ARG A 173 17.25 15.88 -2.87
C ARG A 173 16.72 14.62 -2.19
N SER A 174 17.58 13.64 -1.93
CA SER A 174 17.20 12.44 -1.17
C SER A 174 16.78 12.75 0.29
N ALA A 175 17.04 13.96 0.78
CA ALA A 175 16.51 14.43 2.06
C ALA A 175 15.02 14.78 2.05
N LEU A 176 14.33 14.66 0.90
CA LEU A 176 12.89 14.85 0.76
C LEU A 176 12.21 13.47 0.77
N PRO A 177 11.46 13.09 1.82
CA PRO A 177 10.85 11.76 1.91
C PRO A 177 9.93 11.41 0.74
N HIS A 178 9.23 12.39 0.20
CA HIS A 178 8.31 12.27 -0.94
C HIS A 178 8.80 13.07 -2.15
N ALA A 179 10.08 12.94 -2.48
CA ALA A 179 10.66 13.61 -3.64
C ALA A 179 10.03 13.12 -4.94
N GLU A 180 9.63 14.03 -5.81
CA GLU A 180 9.29 13.69 -7.18
C GLU A 180 10.56 13.66 -8.05
N PRO A 181 10.72 12.64 -8.94
CA PRO A 181 11.84 12.60 -9.87
C PRO A 181 11.91 13.83 -10.77
N THR A 182 13.10 14.43 -10.89
CA THR A 182 13.34 15.63 -11.68
C THR A 182 14.31 15.38 -12.83
N GLY A 183 14.61 16.44 -13.60
CA GLY A 183 15.70 16.45 -14.58
C GLY A 183 17.10 16.59 -13.96
N SER A 184 17.23 16.52 -12.63
CA SER A 184 18.54 16.55 -11.96
C SER A 184 19.34 15.29 -12.32
N GLY A 185 20.58 15.48 -12.73
CA GLY A 185 21.51 14.41 -13.00
C GLY A 185 22.01 13.75 -11.72
N ILE A 186 22.16 12.43 -11.71
CA ILE A 186 22.70 11.65 -10.61
C ILE A 186 24.23 11.74 -10.63
N GLY A 187 24.81 12.36 -9.59
CA GLY A 187 26.24 12.55 -9.44
C GLY A 187 27.00 11.28 -9.05
N ARG A 188 28.33 11.32 -9.25
CA ARG A 188 29.21 10.17 -9.01
C ARG A 188 29.31 9.76 -7.53
N ASP A 189 29.29 10.72 -6.64
CA ASP A 189 29.56 10.54 -5.21
C ASP A 189 28.30 10.72 -4.35
N GLU A 190 27.13 10.68 -4.98
CA GLU A 190 25.85 10.91 -4.33
C GLU A 190 25.16 9.57 -3.98
N GLY A 191 24.51 9.55 -2.81
CA GLY A 191 23.53 8.51 -2.49
C GLY A 191 22.22 8.77 -3.24
N VAL A 192 21.53 7.70 -3.63
CA VAL A 192 20.23 7.75 -4.31
C VAL A 192 19.23 6.93 -3.52
N VAL A 193 18.11 7.54 -3.14
CA VAL A 193 16.94 6.82 -2.61
C VAL A 193 16.05 6.47 -3.79
N ILE A 194 15.74 5.18 -3.94
CA ILE A 194 14.81 4.66 -4.93
C ILE A 194 13.71 3.92 -4.18
N ASP A 195 12.50 4.45 -4.24
CA ASP A 195 11.31 3.91 -3.61
C ASP A 195 10.31 3.55 -4.72
N PHE A 196 9.91 2.29 -4.74
CA PHE A 196 9.22 1.71 -5.89
C PHE A 196 8.37 0.51 -5.47
N GLY A 197 7.35 0.27 -6.27
CA GLY A 197 6.50 -0.90 -6.10
C GLY A 197 5.70 -1.19 -7.35
N ALA A 198 5.32 -2.43 -7.53
CA ALA A 198 4.52 -2.91 -8.65
C ALA A 198 3.14 -3.38 -8.17
N ARG A 199 2.17 -3.39 -9.09
CA ARG A 199 0.85 -3.98 -8.86
C ARG A 199 0.70 -5.23 -9.72
N ARG A 200 0.30 -6.33 -9.08
CA ARG A 200 0.01 -7.59 -9.77
C ARG A 200 -1.23 -8.25 -9.20
N ARG A 201 -2.17 -8.64 -10.05
CA ARG A 201 -3.51 -9.13 -9.66
C ARG A 201 -4.22 -8.18 -8.68
N GLY A 202 -3.95 -6.87 -8.82
CA GLY A 202 -4.45 -5.81 -7.97
C GLY A 202 -3.69 -5.58 -6.68
N TYR A 203 -2.81 -6.49 -6.26
CA TYR A 203 -2.02 -6.37 -5.03
C TYR A 203 -0.74 -5.59 -5.28
N CYS A 204 -0.43 -4.69 -4.34
CA CYS A 204 0.75 -3.84 -4.37
C CYS A 204 1.96 -4.54 -3.75
N SER A 205 3.15 -4.23 -4.28
CA SER A 205 4.39 -4.30 -3.53
C SER A 205 4.89 -2.91 -3.20
N ASP A 206 5.79 -2.84 -2.21
CA ASP A 206 6.40 -1.63 -1.69
C ASP A 206 7.82 -1.93 -1.24
N GLU A 207 8.79 -1.20 -1.73
CA GLU A 207 10.18 -1.45 -1.42
C GLU A 207 11.03 -0.20 -1.66
N THR A 208 11.88 0.14 -0.68
CA THR A 208 12.87 1.21 -0.84
C THR A 208 14.29 0.66 -0.70
N VAL A 209 15.14 1.08 -1.61
CA VAL A 209 16.58 0.90 -1.50
C VAL A 209 17.31 2.24 -1.47
N SER A 210 18.40 2.30 -0.74
CA SER A 210 19.37 3.39 -0.84
C SER A 210 20.63 2.87 -1.51
N VAL A 211 20.87 3.35 -2.72
CA VAL A 211 22.08 3.06 -3.49
C VAL A 211 23.13 4.09 -3.07
N ILE A 212 24.31 3.63 -2.67
CA ILE A 212 25.40 4.54 -2.28
C ILE A 212 26.66 4.27 -3.11
N PRO A 213 27.55 5.27 -3.27
CA PRO A 213 28.80 5.09 -4.01
C PRO A 213 29.66 3.96 -3.42
N ALA A 214 30.48 3.31 -4.25
CA ALA A 214 31.41 2.27 -3.81
C ALA A 214 32.39 2.76 -2.72
N ARG A 215 32.69 4.07 -2.72
CA ARG A 215 33.46 4.76 -1.66
C ARG A 215 32.64 5.91 -1.09
N PRO A 216 31.68 5.60 -0.21
CA PRO A 216 30.81 6.65 0.34
C PRO A 216 31.58 7.52 1.33
N SER A 217 31.17 8.75 1.47
CA SER A 217 31.70 9.61 2.53
C SER A 217 31.40 8.98 3.92
N PRO A 218 32.26 9.16 4.91
CA PRO A 218 32.03 8.59 6.25
C PRO A 218 30.69 9.00 6.88
N PRO A 219 30.15 10.23 6.71
CA PRO A 219 28.82 10.58 7.18
C PRO A 219 27.72 9.78 6.49
N LEU A 220 27.76 9.61 5.16
CA LEU A 220 26.77 8.83 4.41
C LEU A 220 26.78 7.35 4.84
N ARG A 221 27.97 6.76 4.99
CA ARG A 221 28.10 5.39 5.47
C ARG A 221 27.51 5.20 6.88
N ARG A 222 27.82 6.10 7.82
CA ARG A 222 27.25 6.05 9.17
C ARG A 222 25.72 6.16 9.17
N MET A 223 25.18 7.04 8.32
CA MET A 223 23.73 7.22 8.17
C MET A 223 23.08 5.95 7.63
N PHE A 224 23.64 5.35 6.56
CA PHE A 224 23.16 4.08 5.99
C PHE A 224 23.17 2.97 7.04
N ASP A 225 24.27 2.78 7.75
CA ASP A 225 24.41 1.74 8.78
C ASP A 225 23.43 1.95 9.94
N ALA A 226 23.12 3.20 10.30
CA ALA A 226 22.12 3.52 11.34
C ALA A 226 20.71 3.13 10.92
N VAL A 227 20.32 3.50 9.68
CA VAL A 227 18.99 3.17 9.11
C VAL A 227 18.84 1.65 8.96
N ARG A 228 19.84 0.97 8.43
CA ARG A 228 19.85 -0.48 8.28
C ARG A 228 19.68 -1.20 9.64
N ARG A 229 20.44 -0.80 10.66
CA ARG A 229 20.26 -1.36 12.02
C ARG A 229 18.88 -1.09 12.61
N ALA A 230 18.33 0.09 12.33
CA ALA A 230 16.99 0.42 12.80
C ALA A 230 15.93 -0.44 12.11
N GLN A 231 16.02 -0.64 10.80
CA GLN A 231 15.16 -1.51 10.03
C GLN A 231 15.21 -2.96 10.55
N GLU A 232 16.41 -3.53 10.73
CA GLU A 232 16.56 -4.88 11.27
C GLU A 232 15.92 -5.04 12.66
N ARG A 233 16.02 -4.02 13.53
CA ARG A 233 15.37 -4.03 14.84
C ARG A 233 13.85 -3.97 14.71
N GLY A 234 13.33 -3.17 13.77
CA GLY A 234 11.91 -3.14 13.44
C GLY A 234 11.40 -4.50 12.97
N ILE A 235 12.07 -5.09 11.99
CA ILE A 235 11.70 -6.41 11.43
C ILE A 235 11.70 -7.50 12.51
N ARG A 236 12.71 -7.54 13.36
CA ARG A 236 12.78 -8.52 14.48
C ARG A 236 11.65 -8.36 15.50
N ALA A 237 11.05 -7.18 15.58
CA ALA A 237 9.92 -6.93 16.48
C ALA A 237 8.57 -7.34 15.86
N VAL A 238 8.51 -7.52 14.52
CA VAL A 238 7.27 -7.91 13.83
C VAL A 238 6.95 -9.37 14.13
N ARG A 239 5.86 -9.61 14.87
CA ARG A 239 5.23 -10.91 15.09
C ARG A 239 3.81 -10.74 15.60
N ALA A 240 2.99 -11.77 15.49
CA ALA A 240 1.62 -11.74 15.98
C ALA A 240 1.55 -11.39 17.49
N GLY A 241 0.54 -10.61 17.87
CA GLY A 241 0.29 -10.15 19.24
C GLY A 241 1.03 -8.88 19.66
N VAL A 242 2.08 -8.46 18.94
CA VAL A 242 2.84 -7.23 19.25
C VAL A 242 2.01 -5.99 18.89
N LEU A 243 2.06 -4.95 19.73
CA LEU A 243 1.46 -3.66 19.38
C LEU A 243 2.27 -2.97 18.27
N CYS A 244 1.58 -2.42 17.28
CA CYS A 244 2.21 -1.72 16.17
C CYS A 244 3.14 -0.58 16.64
N ARG A 245 2.78 0.13 17.72
CA ARG A 245 3.63 1.16 18.34
C ARG A 245 4.93 0.61 18.93
N GLU A 246 4.97 -0.66 19.34
CA GLU A 246 6.19 -1.27 19.90
C GLU A 246 7.22 -1.49 18.77
N VAL A 247 6.78 -1.86 17.57
CA VAL A 247 7.67 -1.94 16.39
C VAL A 247 8.28 -0.57 16.10
N ASP A 248 7.45 0.48 16.06
CA ASP A 248 7.90 1.87 15.86
C ASP A 248 8.88 2.32 16.96
N THR A 249 8.59 1.98 18.21
CA THR A 249 9.49 2.26 19.34
C THR A 249 10.88 1.63 19.14
N ARG A 250 10.96 0.36 18.69
CA ARG A 250 12.25 -0.31 18.47
C ARG A 250 13.10 0.35 17.38
N VAL A 251 12.44 0.84 16.34
CA VAL A 251 13.10 1.61 15.26
C VAL A 251 13.63 2.94 15.82
N ARG A 252 12.78 3.70 16.51
CA ARG A 252 13.14 5.01 17.09
C ARG A 252 14.27 4.90 18.13
N GLU A 253 14.23 3.94 19.02
CA GLU A 253 15.31 3.66 19.97
C GLU A 253 16.63 3.35 19.29
N SER A 254 16.61 2.69 18.13
CA SER A 254 17.82 2.39 17.37
C SER A 254 18.41 3.64 16.71
N LEU A 255 17.55 4.49 16.16
CA LEU A 255 17.95 5.77 15.55
C LEU A 255 18.43 6.77 16.61
N ASP A 256 17.81 6.79 17.79
CA ASP A 256 18.19 7.65 18.91
C ASP A 256 19.61 7.33 19.39
N ARG A 257 19.91 6.04 19.65
CA ARG A 257 21.26 5.59 20.00
C ARG A 257 22.32 5.94 18.97
N SER A 258 21.93 6.12 17.72
CA SER A 258 22.82 6.51 16.62
C SER A 258 22.85 8.04 16.40
N GLY A 259 22.08 8.84 17.18
CA GLY A 259 22.00 10.30 17.08
C GLY A 259 21.16 10.81 15.89
N TYR A 260 20.36 9.96 15.26
CA TYR A 260 19.60 10.30 14.05
C TYR A 260 18.10 10.45 14.27
N LEU A 261 17.56 10.22 15.47
CA LEU A 261 16.11 10.23 15.72
C LEU A 261 15.42 11.52 15.26
N LYS A 262 16.05 12.69 15.46
CA LYS A 262 15.51 13.99 15.06
C LYS A 262 15.28 14.15 13.55
N TYR A 263 15.90 13.30 12.75
CA TYR A 263 15.78 13.29 11.29
C TYR A 263 14.84 12.20 10.75
N PHE A 264 14.20 11.44 11.65
CA PHE A 264 13.17 10.45 11.30
C PHE A 264 11.78 11.05 11.50
N VAL A 265 11.18 11.51 10.42
CA VAL A 265 10.01 12.42 10.41
C VAL A 265 8.66 11.75 10.10
N HIS A 266 8.65 10.45 9.85
CA HIS A 266 7.43 9.69 9.53
C HIS A 266 7.23 8.46 10.44
N SER A 267 6.19 7.66 10.17
CA SER A 267 5.95 6.38 10.85
C SER A 267 6.94 5.31 10.36
N THR A 268 7.10 4.25 11.13
CA THR A 268 7.97 3.12 10.76
C THR A 268 7.42 2.31 9.60
N GLY A 269 6.09 2.39 9.32
CA GLY A 269 5.49 1.68 8.23
C GLY A 269 3.96 1.62 8.30
N HIS A 270 3.38 0.88 7.37
CA HIS A 270 1.95 0.72 7.17
C HIS A 270 1.61 -0.67 6.63
N GLY A 271 0.34 -1.03 6.64
CA GLY A 271 -0.17 -2.21 5.92
C GLY A 271 -0.14 -1.99 4.41
N VAL A 272 0.07 -3.07 3.67
CA VAL A 272 0.04 -3.10 2.20
C VAL A 272 -0.90 -4.19 1.75
N GLY A 273 -1.58 -4.00 0.62
CA GLY A 273 -2.48 -4.99 0.04
C GLY A 273 -2.99 -4.57 -1.34
N LEU A 274 -4.31 -4.50 -1.49
CA LEU A 274 -4.95 -3.96 -2.70
C LEU A 274 -4.77 -2.44 -2.80
N ASP A 275 -4.68 -1.75 -1.67
CA ASP A 275 -4.23 -0.36 -1.62
C ASP A 275 -2.79 -0.34 -1.13
N ILE A 276 -2.00 0.65 -1.60
CA ILE A 276 -0.61 0.79 -1.17
C ILE A 276 -0.52 1.11 0.33
N HIS A 277 -1.40 1.96 0.83
CA HIS A 277 -1.50 2.27 2.25
C HIS A 277 -2.78 1.67 2.83
N GLU A 278 -2.64 0.66 3.67
CA GLU A 278 -3.72 0.03 4.42
C GLU A 278 -3.41 0.07 5.93
N ARG A 279 -4.42 -0.27 6.74
CA ARG A 279 -4.17 -0.59 8.16
C ARG A 279 -3.43 -1.94 8.28
N PRO A 280 -2.64 -2.11 9.38
CA PRO A 280 -2.40 -1.16 10.46
C PRO A 280 -1.28 -0.17 10.13
N SER A 281 -1.16 0.94 10.89
CA SER A 281 0.01 1.82 10.85
C SER A 281 1.00 1.42 11.94
N LEU A 282 2.29 1.30 11.60
CA LEU A 282 3.38 1.13 12.56
C LEU A 282 3.87 2.49 13.04
N SER A 283 3.14 3.10 13.96
CA SER A 283 3.42 4.47 14.46
C SER A 283 3.26 4.57 15.97
N GLN A 284 3.84 5.59 16.59
CA GLN A 284 3.75 5.85 18.03
C GLN A 284 2.30 5.93 18.54
N ARG A 285 1.36 6.39 17.70
CA ARG A 285 -0.05 6.57 18.05
C ARG A 285 -0.91 5.32 17.82
N SER A 286 -0.37 4.31 17.16
CA SER A 286 -1.13 3.10 16.83
C SER A 286 -1.49 2.30 18.08
N ARG A 287 -2.75 1.88 18.13
CA ARG A 287 -3.28 0.98 19.16
C ARG A 287 -3.55 -0.42 18.63
N ASP A 288 -3.35 -0.63 17.32
CA ASP A 288 -3.54 -1.91 16.67
C ASP A 288 -2.49 -2.92 17.14
N ARG A 289 -2.88 -4.20 17.14
CA ARG A 289 -1.97 -5.33 17.32
C ARG A 289 -1.74 -6.02 16.00
N LEU A 290 -0.52 -6.40 15.75
CA LEU A 290 -0.18 -7.26 14.64
C LEU A 290 -0.87 -8.61 14.79
N ALA A 291 -1.48 -9.09 13.74
CA ALA A 291 -2.11 -10.40 13.67
C ALA A 291 -1.48 -11.22 12.52
N GLU A 292 -1.50 -12.53 12.66
CA GLU A 292 -1.01 -13.45 11.64
C GLU A 292 -1.71 -13.23 10.30
N GLY A 293 -0.94 -13.24 9.21
CA GLY A 293 -1.41 -12.93 7.86
C GLY A 293 -1.41 -11.44 7.49
N MET A 294 -1.15 -10.52 8.42
CA MET A 294 -0.91 -9.12 8.04
C MET A 294 0.40 -8.98 7.26
N VAL A 295 0.44 -8.05 6.31
CA VAL A 295 1.66 -7.62 5.62
C VAL A 295 1.85 -6.14 5.88
N VAL A 296 3.02 -5.78 6.40
CA VAL A 296 3.36 -4.39 6.80
C VAL A 296 4.72 -4.00 6.26
N THR A 297 4.93 -2.72 5.96
CA THR A 297 6.26 -2.19 5.66
C THR A 297 7.05 -1.93 6.94
N VAL A 298 8.38 -2.01 6.83
CA VAL A 298 9.33 -1.53 7.85
C VAL A 298 10.35 -0.69 7.14
N GLU A 299 10.20 0.64 7.20
CA GLU A 299 10.81 1.63 6.31
C GLU A 299 11.49 2.81 7.03
N PRO A 300 12.33 2.60 8.04
CA PRO A 300 13.00 3.74 8.65
C PRO A 300 13.76 4.58 7.63
N GLY A 301 13.67 5.91 7.78
CA GLY A 301 14.39 6.86 6.95
C GLY A 301 15.03 7.97 7.80
N VAL A 302 16.19 8.45 7.37
CA VAL A 302 16.89 9.60 7.94
C VAL A 302 17.12 10.62 6.84
N TYR A 303 16.67 11.86 7.07
CA TYR A 303 16.65 12.91 6.08
C TYR A 303 17.31 14.17 6.64
N ILE A 304 18.52 14.48 6.16
CA ILE A 304 19.31 15.63 6.63
C ILE A 304 19.28 16.73 5.58
N PRO A 305 18.57 17.85 5.83
CA PRO A 305 18.48 18.96 4.88
C PRO A 305 19.85 19.44 4.39
N GLY A 306 19.99 19.62 3.08
CA GLY A 306 21.23 20.05 2.45
C GLY A 306 22.32 18.99 2.32
N PHE A 307 22.15 17.82 2.98
CA PHE A 307 23.10 16.71 2.90
C PHE A 307 22.56 15.54 2.06
N GLY A 308 21.40 15.00 2.41
CA GLY A 308 20.77 13.86 1.76
C GLY A 308 19.99 12.98 2.72
N GLY A 309 19.42 11.91 2.19
CA GLY A 309 18.63 10.94 2.94
C GLY A 309 19.00 9.50 2.65
N VAL A 310 18.59 8.64 3.55
CA VAL A 310 18.63 7.17 3.42
C VAL A 310 17.31 6.61 3.91
N ARG A 311 16.65 5.77 3.11
CA ARG A 311 15.52 4.93 3.50
C ARG A 311 15.78 3.50 3.07
N ILE A 312 15.47 2.55 3.92
CA ILE A 312 15.57 1.12 3.64
C ILE A 312 14.27 0.48 4.09
N GLU A 313 13.62 -0.22 3.18
CA GLU A 313 12.29 -0.77 3.39
C GLU A 313 12.15 -2.19 2.89
N ASP A 314 11.40 -2.97 3.64
CA ASP A 314 10.89 -4.28 3.24
C ASP A 314 9.41 -4.41 3.63
N MET A 315 8.65 -5.13 2.82
CA MET A 315 7.38 -5.71 3.24
C MET A 315 7.60 -6.95 4.07
N ILE A 316 6.91 -7.03 5.21
CA ILE A 316 7.06 -8.11 6.18
C ILE A 316 5.69 -8.74 6.43
N ARG A 317 5.57 -10.04 6.14
CA ARG A 317 4.42 -10.86 6.54
C ARG A 317 4.53 -11.20 8.02
N VAL A 318 3.48 -10.96 8.76
CA VAL A 318 3.38 -11.30 10.19
C VAL A 318 3.05 -12.78 10.32
N THR A 319 3.89 -13.52 11.04
CA THR A 319 3.62 -14.91 11.44
C THR A 319 3.55 -15.03 12.97
N ALA A 320 3.24 -16.20 13.48
CA ALA A 320 3.11 -16.45 14.93
C ALA A 320 4.40 -16.10 15.70
N GLY A 321 5.57 -16.45 15.16
CA GLY A 321 6.86 -16.33 15.86
C GLY A 321 7.74 -15.17 15.41
N ARG A 322 7.60 -14.73 14.15
CA ARG A 322 8.49 -13.74 13.52
C ARG A 322 7.80 -13.01 12.37
N GLY A 323 8.52 -12.05 11.78
CA GLY A 323 8.20 -11.46 10.48
C GLY A 323 8.99 -12.16 9.36
N ASP A 324 8.30 -12.57 8.31
CA ASP A 324 8.92 -13.12 7.10
C ASP A 324 8.92 -12.06 5.99
N ARG A 325 10.06 -11.89 5.30
CA ARG A 325 10.15 -10.91 4.20
C ARG A 325 9.32 -11.37 2.99
N VAL A 326 8.62 -10.42 2.39
CA VAL A 326 7.88 -10.55 1.13
C VAL A 326 8.68 -9.94 -0.03
N THR A 327 9.57 -8.99 0.25
CA THR A 327 10.52 -8.38 -0.68
C THR A 327 11.84 -9.15 -0.70
N TYR A 328 12.58 -9.10 -1.82
CA TYR A 328 13.68 -10.05 -2.05
C TYR A 328 15.05 -9.42 -2.20
N LEU A 329 15.15 -8.10 -2.39
CA LEU A 329 16.46 -7.46 -2.55
C LEU A 329 17.27 -7.51 -1.26
N PRO A 330 18.56 -7.91 -1.32
CA PRO A 330 19.42 -7.87 -0.15
C PRO A 330 19.72 -6.42 0.24
N LYS A 331 19.51 -6.08 1.51
CA LYS A 331 19.73 -4.73 2.07
C LYS A 331 20.75 -4.72 3.20
N GLN A 332 21.46 -5.85 3.38
CA GLN A 332 22.49 -6.01 4.41
C GLN A 332 23.75 -5.22 4.06
N ASP A 333 24.09 -5.20 2.79
CA ASP A 333 25.13 -4.35 2.24
C ASP A 333 24.50 -3.30 1.32
N PRO A 334 25.09 -2.10 1.24
CA PRO A 334 24.57 -1.09 0.32
C PRO A 334 24.70 -1.60 -1.11
N LEU A 335 23.63 -1.37 -1.89
CA LEU A 335 23.75 -1.53 -3.34
C LEU A 335 24.75 -0.49 -3.83
N LEU A 336 25.84 -0.95 -4.44
CA LEU A 336 26.97 -0.12 -4.88
C LEU A 336 26.81 0.19 -6.37
N VAL A 337 27.07 1.44 -6.76
CA VAL A 337 27.15 1.91 -8.15
C VAL A 337 28.48 2.56 -8.44
#